data_02ed5eb560102128ff4a26265072b63b
#
_entry.id   02ed5eb560102128ff4a26265072b63b
#
_cell.length_a   1.000
_cell.length_b   1.000
_cell.length_c   1.000
_cell.angle_alpha   90.00
_cell.angle_beta   90.00
_cell.angle_gamma   90.00
#
_symmetry.space_group_name_H-M   'P 1'
#
loop_
_entity.id
_entity.type
_entity.pdbx_description
1 polymer ?
#
loop_
_entity_poly.entity_id
_entity_poly.type
_entity_poly.pdbx_seq_one_letter_code
_entity_poly.pdbx_strand_id
1 'polypeptide(L)'
;MPKYLLLLYANEPDAKEREERDAELPAWGRLTDSLREAGLLLGADRLHPVDSATTVRVRDGETEITDGPFAVTKEYLGGYYLLECADLDEALEQAVRVPLARYGSVEVRPVAEVASPVAAEDEDEAAQ
;
A
#
# COMPACT_ATOMS: atom_id res chain seq x y z
N MET A 1 18.67 -2.25 7.42
CA MET A 1 17.46 -2.72 8.12
C MET A 1 16.44 -3.25 7.14
N PRO A 2 15.68 -4.26 7.51
CA PRO A 2 14.63 -4.78 6.63
C PRO A 2 13.56 -3.75 6.33
N LYS A 3 12.93 -3.91 5.19
CA LYS A 3 11.81 -3.07 4.77
C LYS A 3 10.52 -3.88 4.81
N TYR A 4 9.46 -3.22 5.18
CA TYR A 4 8.13 -3.83 5.25
C TYR A 4 7.12 -2.94 4.54
N LEU A 5 6.25 -3.57 3.79
CA LEU A 5 5.15 -2.86 3.13
C LEU A 5 3.87 -3.14 3.92
N LEU A 6 3.22 -2.09 4.35
CA LEU A 6 1.92 -2.16 4.99
C LEU A 6 0.88 -1.85 3.93
N LEU A 7 0.15 -2.87 3.52
CA LEU A 7 -0.90 -2.75 2.50
C LEU A 7 -2.23 -2.54 3.18
N LEU A 8 -2.91 -1.47 2.82
CA LEU A 8 -4.11 -0.99 3.52
C LEU A 8 -5.35 -1.33 2.71
N TYR A 9 -6.17 -2.24 3.25
CA TYR A 9 -7.39 -2.72 2.59
C TYR A 9 -8.63 -2.33 3.39
N ALA A 10 -9.65 -1.88 2.69
CA ALA A 10 -10.96 -1.59 3.28
C ALA A 10 -12.05 -1.75 2.22
N ASN A 11 -13.29 -1.92 2.67
CA ASN A 11 -14.43 -1.91 1.77
C ASN A 11 -14.63 -0.52 1.18
N GLU A 12 -15.32 -0.46 0.04
CA GLU A 12 -15.76 0.83 -0.52
C GLU A 12 -16.76 1.46 0.45
N PRO A 13 -16.50 2.67 0.93
CA PRO A 13 -17.37 3.28 1.94
C PRO A 13 -18.68 3.78 1.34
N ASP A 14 -19.77 3.65 2.08
CA ASP A 14 -20.99 4.40 1.80
C ASP A 14 -20.79 5.87 2.28
N ALA A 15 -21.81 6.71 2.11
CA ALA A 15 -21.70 8.12 2.45
C ALA A 15 -21.40 8.36 3.94
N LYS A 16 -22.01 7.57 4.81
CA LYS A 16 -21.81 7.67 6.26
C LYS A 16 -20.41 7.25 6.65
N GLU A 17 -19.95 6.11 6.12
CA GLU A 17 -18.62 5.59 6.38
C GLU A 17 -17.56 6.56 5.86
N ARG A 18 -17.79 7.18 4.70
CA ARG A 18 -16.88 8.18 4.14
C ARG A 18 -16.71 9.37 5.07
N GLU A 19 -17.82 9.85 5.64
CA GLU A 19 -17.77 10.95 6.60
C GLU A 19 -17.01 10.54 7.86
N GLU A 20 -17.25 9.33 8.36
CA GLU A 20 -16.53 8.80 9.52
C GLU A 20 -15.04 8.65 9.25
N ARG A 21 -14.67 8.19 8.06
CA ARG A 21 -13.26 8.04 7.66
C ARG A 21 -12.57 9.38 7.46
N ASP A 22 -13.27 10.37 6.92
CA ASP A 22 -12.74 11.73 6.78
C ASP A 22 -12.44 12.34 8.14
N ALA A 23 -13.23 12.03 9.16
CA ALA A 23 -12.98 12.48 10.52
C ALA A 23 -11.68 11.91 11.12
N GLU A 24 -11.15 10.84 10.55
CA GLU A 24 -9.90 10.21 10.99
C GLU A 24 -8.65 10.83 10.36
N LEU A 25 -8.79 11.72 9.38
CA LEU A 25 -7.63 12.31 8.69
C LEU A 25 -6.58 12.91 9.64
N PRO A 26 -6.95 13.61 10.72
CA PRO A 26 -5.95 14.09 11.67
C PRO A 26 -5.14 12.95 12.32
N ALA A 27 -5.78 11.81 12.61
CA ALA A 27 -5.09 10.65 13.19
C ALA A 27 -4.09 10.06 12.20
N TRP A 28 -4.43 10.01 10.92
CA TRP A 28 -3.50 9.59 9.87
C TRP A 28 -2.28 10.52 9.80
N GLY A 29 -2.52 11.82 9.87
CA GLY A 29 -1.43 12.81 9.87
C GLY A 29 -0.49 12.62 11.05
N ARG A 30 -1.03 12.39 12.24
CA ARG A 30 -0.22 12.17 13.44
C ARG A 30 0.61 10.88 13.32
N LEU A 31 0.03 9.82 12.79
CA LEU A 31 0.76 8.57 12.58
C LEU A 31 1.91 8.78 11.60
N THR A 32 1.63 9.40 10.47
CA THR A 32 2.64 9.67 9.44
C THR A 32 3.79 10.50 9.99
N ASP A 33 3.48 11.55 10.73
CA ASP A 33 4.50 12.40 11.36
C ASP A 33 5.33 11.62 12.37
N SER A 34 4.69 10.78 13.18
CA SER A 34 5.36 9.94 14.16
C SER A 34 6.33 8.95 13.49
N LEU A 35 5.91 8.35 12.39
CA LEU A 35 6.76 7.41 11.63
C LEU A 35 7.95 8.14 11.01
N ARG A 36 7.72 9.35 10.51
CA ARG A 36 8.80 10.16 9.93
C ARG A 36 9.81 10.56 11.00
N GLU A 37 9.34 11.04 12.14
CA GLU A 37 10.21 11.44 13.25
C GLU A 37 11.02 10.29 13.81
N ALA A 38 10.45 9.09 13.82
CA ALA A 38 11.14 7.88 14.27
C ALA A 38 12.15 7.35 13.24
N GLY A 39 12.18 7.93 12.05
CA GLY A 39 13.08 7.49 10.98
C GLY A 39 12.65 6.19 10.30
N LEU A 40 11.41 5.77 10.49
CA LEU A 40 10.90 4.52 9.92
C LEU A 40 10.26 4.70 8.55
N LEU A 41 9.77 5.89 8.23
CA LEU A 41 9.00 6.13 7.02
C LEU A 41 9.88 6.27 5.78
N LEU A 42 9.71 5.39 4.81
CA LEU A 42 10.35 5.48 3.50
C LEU A 42 9.41 5.98 2.42
N GLY A 43 8.12 5.71 2.55
CA GLY A 43 7.13 6.17 1.59
C GLY A 43 5.73 5.85 2.07
N ALA A 44 4.77 6.58 1.53
CA ALA A 44 3.36 6.35 1.82
C ALA A 44 2.55 7.04 0.75
N ASP A 45 1.50 6.37 0.26
CA ASP A 45 0.59 6.96 -0.70
C ASP A 45 -0.82 6.44 -0.47
N ARG A 46 -1.78 7.31 -0.77
CA ARG A 46 -3.19 6.99 -0.76
C ARG A 46 -3.65 6.85 -2.20
N LEU A 47 -4.46 5.85 -2.46
CA LEU A 47 -5.00 5.60 -3.80
C LEU A 47 -6.39 6.20 -3.95
N HIS A 48 -6.74 6.58 -5.16
CA HIS A 48 -8.11 6.95 -5.51
C HIS A 48 -9.03 5.73 -5.37
N PRO A 49 -10.36 5.94 -5.28
CA PRO A 49 -11.31 4.84 -5.17
C PRO A 49 -11.12 3.77 -6.26
N VAL A 50 -11.49 2.55 -5.93
CA VAL A 50 -11.26 1.39 -6.79
C VAL A 50 -11.91 1.49 -8.17
N ASP A 51 -12.98 2.26 -8.32
CA ASP A 51 -13.63 2.47 -9.61
C ASP A 51 -12.75 3.27 -10.59
N SER A 52 -11.70 3.92 -10.11
CA SER A 52 -10.72 4.59 -10.96
C SER A 52 -9.64 3.65 -11.51
N ALA A 53 -9.65 2.39 -11.07
CA ALA A 53 -8.63 1.42 -11.44
C ALA A 53 -8.76 1.03 -12.91
N THR A 54 -7.61 0.68 -13.51
CA THR A 54 -7.54 0.10 -14.85
C THR A 54 -6.65 -1.12 -14.76
N THR A 55 -7.11 -2.24 -15.29
CA THR A 55 -6.37 -3.50 -15.24
C THR A 55 -5.85 -3.85 -16.63
N VAL A 56 -4.57 -4.20 -16.69
CA VAL A 56 -3.91 -4.62 -17.92
C VAL A 56 -3.48 -6.08 -17.78
N ARG A 57 -3.82 -6.89 -18.78
CA ARG A 57 -3.36 -8.27 -18.89
C ARG A 57 -2.82 -8.51 -20.28
N VAL A 58 -1.80 -9.34 -20.37
CA VAL A 58 -1.29 -9.83 -21.64
C VAL A 58 -1.49 -11.34 -21.65
N ARG A 59 -2.32 -11.82 -22.56
CA ARG A 59 -2.65 -13.24 -22.70
C ARG A 59 -2.47 -13.64 -24.15
N ASP A 60 -1.70 -14.70 -24.38
CA ASP A 60 -1.42 -15.22 -25.73
C ASP A 60 -0.88 -14.12 -26.67
N GLY A 61 -0.04 -13.23 -26.12
CA GLY A 61 0.53 -12.13 -26.87
C GLY A 61 -0.39 -10.93 -27.10
N GLU A 62 -1.62 -10.99 -26.60
CA GLU A 62 -2.59 -9.91 -26.73
C GLU A 62 -2.74 -9.11 -25.46
N THR A 63 -2.80 -7.78 -25.60
CA THR A 63 -3.01 -6.87 -24.50
C THR A 63 -4.50 -6.66 -24.27
N GLU A 64 -4.92 -6.88 -23.02
CA GLU A 64 -6.28 -6.64 -22.57
C GLU A 64 -6.27 -5.50 -21.56
N ILE A 65 -7.05 -4.46 -21.81
CA ILE A 65 -7.18 -3.32 -20.90
C ILE A 65 -8.64 -3.25 -20.47
N THR A 66 -8.87 -3.31 -19.17
CA THR A 66 -10.22 -3.33 -18.60
C THR A 66 -10.36 -2.26 -17.54
N ASP A 67 -11.46 -1.52 -17.55
CA ASP A 67 -11.77 -0.58 -16.48
C ASP A 67 -12.13 -1.35 -15.22
N GLY A 68 -11.68 -0.83 -14.09
CA GLY A 68 -11.94 -1.43 -12.79
C GLY A 68 -10.81 -2.33 -12.31
N PRO A 69 -10.95 -2.85 -11.07
CA PRO A 69 -9.94 -3.72 -10.46
C PRO A 69 -9.91 -5.09 -11.14
N PHE A 70 -8.78 -5.79 -11.00
CA PHE A 70 -8.63 -7.12 -11.58
C PHE A 70 -9.57 -8.17 -10.96
N ALA A 71 -10.07 -7.90 -9.77
CA ALA A 71 -11.00 -8.79 -9.07
C ALA A 71 -11.97 -7.98 -8.22
N VAL A 72 -13.21 -8.47 -8.09
CA VAL A 72 -14.21 -7.90 -7.19
C VAL A 72 -14.05 -8.59 -5.84
N THR A 73 -13.72 -7.81 -4.81
CA THR A 73 -13.47 -8.32 -3.46
C THR A 73 -14.24 -7.48 -2.45
N LYS A 74 -14.31 -7.97 -1.20
CA LYS A 74 -14.97 -7.21 -0.11
C LYS A 74 -14.15 -6.03 0.32
N GLU A 75 -12.82 -6.16 0.28
CA GLU A 75 -11.90 -5.10 0.63
C GLU A 75 -10.96 -4.85 -0.53
N TYR A 76 -10.66 -3.57 -0.77
CA TYR A 76 -9.78 -3.14 -1.85
C TYR A 76 -8.58 -2.40 -1.28
N LEU A 77 -7.47 -2.48 -2.00
CA LEU A 77 -6.27 -1.75 -1.65
C LEU A 77 -6.53 -0.24 -1.77
N GLY A 78 -6.36 0.48 -0.67
CA GLY A 78 -6.60 1.92 -0.62
C GLY A 78 -5.36 2.75 -0.39
N GLY A 79 -4.23 2.12 -0.12
CA GLY A 79 -2.97 2.82 0.13
C GLY A 79 -1.92 1.91 0.72
N TYR A 80 -0.78 2.51 1.04
CA TYR A 80 0.31 1.76 1.65
C TYR A 80 1.24 2.67 2.45
N TYR A 81 1.97 2.03 3.38
CA TYR A 81 3.16 2.58 4.00
C TYR A 81 4.34 1.68 3.67
N LEU A 82 5.45 2.26 3.29
CA LEU A 82 6.72 1.54 3.19
C LEU A 82 7.59 1.97 4.36
N LEU A 83 7.95 1.02 5.21
CA LEU A 83 8.69 1.27 6.44
C LEU A 83 10.00 0.52 6.45
N GLU A 84 11.00 1.12 7.11
CA GLU A 84 12.24 0.44 7.46
C GLU A 84 12.17 0.16 8.95
N CYS A 85 12.13 -1.11 9.33
CA CYS A 85 11.97 -1.55 10.72
C CYS A 85 13.05 -2.55 11.10
N ALA A 86 13.34 -2.65 12.38
CA ALA A 86 14.35 -3.58 12.86
C ALA A 86 13.95 -5.03 12.59
N ASP A 87 12.65 -5.34 12.75
CA ASP A 87 12.12 -6.69 12.59
C ASP A 87 10.61 -6.62 12.34
N LEU A 88 10.01 -7.79 12.15
CA LEU A 88 8.56 -7.90 11.93
C LEU A 88 7.76 -7.36 13.12
N ASP A 89 8.24 -7.60 14.35
CA ASP A 89 7.52 -7.14 15.54
C ASP A 89 7.38 -5.62 15.55
N GLU A 90 8.42 -4.90 15.18
CA GLU A 90 8.36 -3.45 15.06
C GLU A 90 7.37 -3.01 13.97
N ALA A 91 7.36 -3.71 12.84
CA ALA A 91 6.40 -3.41 11.77
C ALA A 91 4.96 -3.66 12.23
N LEU A 92 4.72 -4.72 12.97
CA LEU A 92 3.39 -5.03 13.53
C LEU A 92 2.95 -3.99 14.56
N GLU A 93 3.87 -3.50 15.39
CA GLU A 93 3.58 -2.41 16.33
C GLU A 93 3.07 -1.17 15.59
N GLN A 94 3.63 -0.87 14.43
CA GLN A 94 3.19 0.27 13.63
C GLN A 94 1.85 -0.03 12.94
N ALA A 95 1.67 -1.24 12.47
CA ALA A 95 0.44 -1.63 11.75
C ALA A 95 -0.81 -1.48 12.62
N VAL A 96 -0.74 -1.83 13.91
CA VAL A 96 -1.89 -1.70 14.81
C VAL A 96 -2.28 -0.25 15.07
N ARG A 97 -1.39 0.70 14.80
CA ARG A 97 -1.66 2.13 14.96
C ARG A 97 -2.40 2.73 13.78
N VAL A 98 -2.47 2.04 12.66
CA VAL A 98 -3.14 2.54 11.47
C VAL A 98 -4.65 2.64 11.74
N PRO A 99 -5.26 3.83 11.56
CA PRO A 99 -6.68 3.99 11.84
C PRO A 99 -7.57 2.98 11.12
N LEU A 100 -7.23 2.64 9.89
CA LEU A 100 -7.96 1.68 9.06
C LEU A 100 -8.01 0.27 9.66
N ALA A 101 -7.05 -0.09 10.53
CA ALA A 101 -7.01 -1.42 11.14
C ALA A 101 -8.26 -1.76 11.96
N ARG A 102 -9.03 -0.74 12.37
CA ARG A 102 -10.23 -0.95 13.17
C ARG A 102 -11.45 -1.40 12.33
N TYR A 103 -11.42 -1.15 11.03
CA TYR A 103 -12.55 -1.53 10.17
C TYR A 103 -12.10 -2.22 8.87
N GLY A 104 -10.84 -2.19 8.56
CA GLY A 104 -10.25 -2.86 7.41
C GLY A 104 -9.14 -3.79 7.82
N SER A 105 -8.22 -4.02 6.92
CA SER A 105 -7.10 -4.93 7.14
C SER A 105 -5.79 -4.27 6.74
N VAL A 106 -4.76 -4.47 7.55
CA VAL A 106 -3.40 -4.06 7.23
C VAL A 106 -2.58 -5.33 7.02
N GLU A 107 -2.20 -5.57 5.79
CA GLU A 107 -1.34 -6.70 5.46
C GLU A 107 0.11 -6.26 5.50
N VAL A 108 0.91 -6.90 6.34
CA VAL A 108 2.33 -6.57 6.48
C VAL A 108 3.15 -7.57 5.69
N ARG A 109 3.91 -7.09 4.72
CA ARG A 109 4.73 -7.94 3.86
C ARG A 109 6.18 -7.50 3.87
N PRO A 110 7.11 -8.40 4.20
CA PRO A 110 8.52 -8.08 4.06
C PRO A 110 8.85 -7.84 2.60
N VAL A 111 9.60 -6.78 2.33
CA VAL A 111 10.07 -6.49 0.99
C VAL A 111 11.26 -7.39 0.68
N ALA A 112 11.21 -8.06 -0.45
CA ALA A 112 12.30 -8.93 -0.87
C ALA A 112 13.54 -8.07 -1.17
N GLU A 113 14.62 -8.35 -0.46
CA GLU A 113 15.89 -7.70 -0.69
C GLU A 113 16.71 -8.55 -1.66
N VAL A 114 16.43 -8.35 -2.93
CA VAL A 114 17.25 -8.97 -3.97
C VAL A 114 18.33 -7.99 -4.40
N ALA A 115 19.46 -8.53 -4.79
CA ALA A 115 20.61 -7.74 -5.17
C ALA A 115 20.25 -6.81 -6.33
N SER A 116 19.90 -5.58 -5.95
CA SER A 116 19.70 -4.48 -6.88
C SER A 116 18.93 -4.83 -8.16
N PRO A 117 17.67 -5.31 -8.07
CA PRO A 117 16.90 -5.64 -9.27
C PRO A 117 16.70 -4.42 -10.18
N VAL A 118 16.60 -3.23 -9.59
CA VAL A 118 16.48 -2.00 -10.38
C VAL A 118 17.74 -1.74 -11.20
N ALA A 119 18.94 -1.93 -10.60
CA ALA A 119 20.18 -1.78 -11.33
C ALA A 119 20.34 -2.85 -12.43
N ALA A 120 19.90 -4.07 -12.16
CA ALA A 120 19.91 -5.14 -13.16
C ALA A 120 18.95 -4.84 -14.30
N GLU A 121 17.77 -4.31 -13.97
CA GLU A 121 16.78 -3.89 -14.98
C GLU A 121 17.31 -2.73 -15.83
N ASP A 122 17.96 -1.78 -15.20
CA ASP A 122 18.57 -0.64 -15.92
C ASP A 122 19.64 -1.11 -16.89
N GLU A 123 20.46 -2.07 -16.50
CA GLU A 123 21.45 -2.66 -17.38
C GLU A 123 20.79 -3.37 -18.56
N ASP A 124 19.73 -4.13 -18.31
CA ASP A 124 18.97 -4.82 -19.34
C ASP A 124 18.31 -3.82 -20.29
N GLU A 125 17.71 -2.77 -19.76
CA GLU A 125 17.10 -1.71 -20.55
C GLU A 125 18.14 -0.99 -21.40
N ALA A 126 19.31 -0.73 -20.86
CA ALA A 126 20.41 -0.11 -21.61
C ALA A 126 20.90 -1.00 -22.74
N ALA A 127 20.76 -2.32 -22.61
CA ALA A 127 21.12 -3.28 -23.64
C ALA A 127 20.07 -3.40 -24.74
N GLN A 128 18.87 -2.95 -24.48
CA GLN A 128 17.76 -2.96 -25.44
C GLN A 128 17.78 -1.71 -26.31
#